data_2d495ae2b56072132e8b0cf701cea9c8
#
_entry.id   2d495ae2b56072132e8b0cf701cea9c8
#
_cell.length_a   1.000
_cell.length_b   1.000
_cell.length_c   1.000
_cell.angle_alpha   90.00
_cell.angle_beta   90.00
_cell.angle_gamma   90.00
#
_symmetry.space_group_name_H-M   'P 1'
#
loop_
_entity.id
_entity.type
_entity.pdbx_description
1 polymer ?
#
loop_
_entity_poly.entity_id
_entity_poly.type
_entity_poly.pdbx_seq_one_letter_code
_entity_poly.pdbx_strand_id
1 'polypeptide(L)'
;MFMNVAYLNNSTSTVVDNTKPLIVTSCGNYRVKNRSEVVTHRPKGRKDYQLLYIASGKGHFFIHGEEKTVSAGNIIIYLPDQPQEYVYYRADQTDVYWVHFTGNEVEEILKYYNINLQNNILYIGTSPDYQWLFGQMIQELQLCRPRYDELISLQLRNIFVLISRAIMSAKKFSSTSEKEVAFAMHYFRKNYNTEISIEEYSESRGLSNCWFIQCFKDITGSSPLQYILKLRISNAQNLLENTDYTITEIANMVGYTNSLYFSRLFHKYIGMSPKEYRKVKLEENLRE
;
A
#
# COMPACT_ATOMS: atom_id res chain seq x y z
N MET A 1 11.62 21.90 -7.14
CA MET A 1 10.45 21.03 -7.11
C MET A 1 10.79 19.79 -7.91
N PHE A 2 10.68 18.60 -7.35
CA PHE A 2 10.69 17.37 -8.16
C PHE A 2 9.25 17.11 -8.56
N MET A 3 9.02 16.83 -9.82
CA MET A 3 7.70 16.58 -10.37
C MET A 3 7.83 15.48 -11.43
N ASN A 4 7.10 14.40 -11.25
CA ASN A 4 6.96 13.32 -12.22
C ASN A 4 5.48 13.24 -12.59
N VAL A 5 5.13 13.63 -13.80
CA VAL A 5 3.74 13.75 -14.24
C VAL A 5 3.55 13.15 -15.61
N ALA A 6 2.34 12.68 -15.87
CA ALA A 6 1.93 12.16 -17.16
C ALA A 6 0.46 12.47 -17.44
N TYR A 7 0.13 12.66 -18.70
CA TYR A 7 -1.19 13.06 -19.16
C TYR A 7 -1.67 12.13 -20.27
N LEU A 8 -2.95 11.84 -20.28
CA LEU A 8 -3.61 11.09 -21.36
C LEU A 8 -3.44 11.88 -22.67
N ASN A 9 -2.96 11.22 -23.73
CA ASN A 9 -2.69 11.81 -25.02
C ASN A 9 -1.81 13.09 -24.97
N ASN A 10 -0.94 13.20 -23.97
CA ASN A 10 -0.06 14.37 -23.73
C ASN A 10 -0.83 15.70 -23.61
N SER A 11 -2.14 15.67 -23.28
CA SER A 11 -2.97 16.86 -23.12
C SER A 11 -3.00 17.33 -21.69
N THR A 12 -2.65 18.60 -21.45
CA THR A 12 -2.76 19.26 -20.14
C THR A 12 -4.15 19.84 -19.86
N SER A 13 -5.07 19.79 -20.85
CA SER A 13 -6.44 20.27 -20.70
C SER A 13 -7.24 19.33 -19.78
N THR A 14 -8.19 19.92 -19.06
CA THR A 14 -9.19 19.15 -18.30
C THR A 14 -10.10 18.43 -19.31
N VAL A 15 -10.00 17.11 -19.35
CA VAL A 15 -10.80 16.28 -20.25
C VAL A 15 -11.98 15.73 -19.45
N VAL A 16 -13.20 16.00 -19.91
CA VAL A 16 -14.39 15.28 -19.47
C VAL A 16 -14.74 14.29 -20.56
N ASP A 17 -14.63 13.02 -20.25
CA ASP A 17 -14.95 11.92 -21.15
C ASP A 17 -15.87 10.94 -20.42
N ASN A 18 -17.09 10.83 -20.90
CA ASN A 18 -18.15 9.97 -20.35
C ASN A 18 -18.41 8.75 -21.26
N THR A 19 -17.46 8.39 -22.12
CA THR A 19 -17.61 7.25 -23.03
C THR A 19 -17.34 5.90 -22.35
N LYS A 20 -16.63 5.91 -21.21
CA LYS A 20 -16.29 4.71 -20.43
C LYS A 20 -16.67 4.91 -18.96
N PRO A 21 -16.86 3.82 -18.19
CA PRO A 21 -17.17 3.89 -16.76
C PRO A 21 -16.14 4.67 -15.91
N LEU A 22 -14.86 4.52 -16.21
CA LEU A 22 -13.74 5.16 -15.51
C LEU A 22 -12.57 5.38 -16.47
N ILE A 23 -12.08 6.61 -16.51
CA ILE A 23 -10.95 7.02 -17.35
C ILE A 23 -9.97 7.82 -16.50
N VAL A 24 -8.72 7.45 -16.47
CA VAL A 24 -7.64 8.25 -15.88
C VAL A 24 -7.13 9.25 -16.92
N THR A 25 -7.21 10.55 -16.59
CA THR A 25 -6.81 11.62 -17.52
C THR A 25 -5.37 12.10 -17.28
N SER A 26 -4.91 12.05 -16.04
CA SER A 26 -3.52 12.38 -15.68
C SER A 26 -3.18 11.86 -14.30
N CYS A 27 -1.89 11.66 -14.07
CA CYS A 27 -1.36 11.18 -12.80
C CYS A 27 0.01 11.78 -12.55
N GLY A 28 0.38 11.98 -11.29
CA GLY A 28 1.69 12.51 -10.96
C GLY A 28 2.07 12.44 -9.48
N ASN A 29 3.31 12.83 -9.24
CA ASN A 29 3.90 12.96 -7.92
C ASN A 29 4.61 14.30 -7.78
N TYR A 30 4.46 14.95 -6.63
CA TYR A 30 5.16 16.18 -6.27
C TYR A 30 5.99 16.00 -5.01
N ARG A 31 7.22 16.53 -5.04
CA ARG A 31 8.05 16.76 -3.86
C ARG A 31 8.54 18.20 -3.86
N VAL A 32 8.25 18.95 -2.80
CA VAL A 32 8.67 20.35 -2.67
C VAL A 32 10.12 20.39 -2.20
N LYS A 33 11.07 20.68 -3.12
CA LYS A 33 12.51 20.73 -2.81
C LYS A 33 13.10 22.14 -2.82
N ASN A 34 12.89 22.90 -3.88
CA ASN A 34 13.63 24.15 -4.15
C ASN A 34 12.79 25.43 -4.00
N ARG A 35 11.45 25.31 -3.99
CA ARG A 35 10.55 26.43 -3.73
C ARG A 35 10.19 26.46 -2.24
N SER A 36 9.90 27.64 -1.67
CA SER A 36 9.40 27.74 -0.30
C SER A 36 8.05 27.06 -0.12
N GLU A 37 7.22 27.17 -1.15
CA GLU A 37 5.86 26.64 -1.16
C GLU A 37 5.39 26.30 -2.59
N VAL A 38 4.34 25.49 -2.67
CA VAL A 38 3.58 25.20 -3.90
C VAL A 38 2.10 25.40 -3.59
N VAL A 39 1.52 26.44 -4.15
CA VAL A 39 0.12 26.82 -3.94
C VAL A 39 -0.72 26.34 -5.11
N THR A 40 -1.90 25.78 -4.79
CA THR A 40 -2.98 25.53 -5.75
C THR A 40 -4.19 26.36 -5.33
N HIS A 41 -4.68 27.19 -6.24
CA HIS A 41 -5.88 27.99 -6.07
C HIS A 41 -6.75 27.87 -7.32
N ARG A 42 -7.85 27.15 -7.21
CA ARG A 42 -8.82 26.92 -8.30
C ARG A 42 -10.23 27.18 -7.78
N PRO A 43 -10.69 28.46 -7.78
CA PRO A 43 -11.99 28.83 -7.19
C PRO A 43 -13.19 28.22 -7.91
N LYS A 44 -13.04 27.84 -9.18
CA LYS A 44 -14.09 27.13 -9.97
C LYS A 44 -13.89 25.61 -10.02
N GLY A 45 -12.89 25.10 -9.26
CA GLY A 45 -12.55 23.68 -9.30
C GLY A 45 -12.02 23.21 -10.67
N ARG A 46 -12.11 21.90 -10.88
CA ARG A 46 -11.84 21.21 -12.15
C ARG A 46 -13.14 20.58 -12.67
N LYS A 47 -13.15 20.17 -13.93
CA LYS A 47 -14.29 19.45 -14.51
C LYS A 47 -14.22 17.93 -14.32
N ASP A 48 -13.08 17.43 -13.85
CA ASP A 48 -12.81 16.03 -13.55
C ASP A 48 -12.66 15.82 -12.02
N TYR A 49 -12.68 14.58 -11.58
CA TYR A 49 -12.36 14.20 -10.21
C TYR A 49 -10.85 14.26 -9.98
N GLN A 50 -10.47 14.59 -8.76
CA GLN A 50 -9.06 14.50 -8.32
C GLN A 50 -8.97 13.73 -7.01
N LEU A 51 -8.04 12.77 -6.97
CA LEU A 51 -7.62 12.11 -5.74
C LEU A 51 -6.17 12.50 -5.46
N LEU A 52 -5.91 12.98 -4.25
CA LEU A 52 -4.57 13.28 -3.72
C LEU A 52 -4.26 12.25 -2.62
N TYR A 53 -3.05 11.74 -2.57
CA TYR A 53 -2.54 10.87 -1.50
C TYR A 53 -1.26 11.47 -0.92
N ILE A 54 -1.24 11.76 0.37
CA ILE A 54 -0.06 12.26 1.08
C ILE A 54 0.76 11.06 1.57
N ALA A 55 1.86 10.77 0.89
CA ALA A 55 2.72 9.65 1.21
C ALA A 55 3.69 9.94 2.36
N SER A 56 4.17 11.18 2.47
CA SER A 56 4.96 11.67 3.61
C SER A 56 4.77 13.16 3.82
N GLY A 57 5.15 13.66 5.01
CA GLY A 57 4.98 15.06 5.37
C GLY A 57 3.52 15.43 5.61
N LYS A 58 3.15 16.65 5.28
CA LYS A 58 1.79 17.17 5.42
C LYS A 58 1.49 18.27 4.40
N GLY A 59 0.20 18.53 4.15
CA GLY A 59 -0.29 19.61 3.31
C GLY A 59 -1.34 20.44 4.05
N HIS A 60 -1.58 21.66 3.60
CA HIS A 60 -2.55 22.59 4.18
C HIS A 60 -3.67 22.82 3.18
N PHE A 61 -4.87 22.45 3.54
CA PHE A 61 -6.05 22.42 2.67
C PHE A 61 -7.12 23.36 3.23
N PHE A 62 -7.67 24.23 2.39
CA PHE A 62 -8.77 25.11 2.75
C PHE A 62 -10.09 24.48 2.31
N ILE A 63 -10.87 23.98 3.27
CA ILE A 63 -12.11 23.26 3.05
C ILE A 63 -13.23 23.99 3.80
N HIS A 64 -14.25 24.43 3.08
CA HIS A 64 -15.34 25.23 3.64
C HIS A 64 -14.89 26.50 4.38
N GLY A 65 -13.79 27.11 3.90
CA GLY A 65 -13.24 28.33 4.51
C GLY A 65 -12.34 28.11 5.74
N GLU A 66 -12.13 26.86 6.14
CA GLU A 66 -11.23 26.48 7.24
C GLU A 66 -9.96 25.84 6.73
N GLU A 67 -8.81 26.25 7.28
CA GLU A 67 -7.54 25.61 7.04
C GLU A 67 -7.45 24.28 7.82
N LYS A 68 -7.17 23.19 7.11
CA LYS A 68 -6.95 21.86 7.69
C LYS A 68 -5.56 21.35 7.32
N THR A 69 -4.75 21.10 8.32
CA THR A 69 -3.47 20.40 8.13
C THR A 69 -3.71 18.90 7.97
N VAL A 70 -3.31 18.35 6.84
CA VAL A 70 -3.51 16.95 6.49
C VAL A 70 -2.16 16.25 6.39
N SER A 71 -1.93 15.27 7.27
CA SER A 71 -0.67 14.53 7.37
C SER A 71 -0.61 13.31 6.44
N ALA A 72 0.58 12.69 6.38
CA ALA A 72 0.79 11.43 5.67
C ALA A 72 -0.24 10.36 6.03
N GLY A 73 -0.57 9.51 5.06
CA GLY A 73 -1.57 8.45 5.18
C GLY A 73 -3.00 8.91 4.91
N ASN A 74 -3.21 10.19 4.56
CA ASN A 74 -4.52 10.68 4.17
C ASN A 74 -4.65 10.77 2.65
N ILE A 75 -5.88 10.56 2.17
CA ILE A 75 -6.33 10.94 0.83
C ILE A 75 -7.27 12.13 0.90
N ILE A 76 -7.26 12.91 -0.15
CA ILE A 76 -8.22 14.00 -0.38
C ILE A 76 -8.86 13.76 -1.74
N ILE A 77 -10.19 13.80 -1.80
CA ILE A 77 -10.94 13.66 -3.05
C ILE A 77 -11.70 14.95 -3.32
N TYR A 78 -11.47 15.52 -4.50
CA TYR A 78 -12.23 16.64 -5.02
C TYR A 78 -13.18 16.17 -6.13
N LEU A 79 -14.41 16.65 -6.04
CA LEU A 79 -15.45 16.46 -7.06
C LEU A 79 -15.28 17.44 -8.23
N PRO A 80 -15.90 17.17 -9.38
CA PRO A 80 -16.03 18.16 -10.43
C PRO A 80 -16.64 19.46 -9.89
N ASP A 81 -16.13 20.59 -10.39
CA ASP A 81 -16.55 21.95 -10.03
C ASP A 81 -16.38 22.33 -8.55
N GLN A 82 -15.76 21.47 -7.74
CA GLN A 82 -15.48 21.78 -6.35
C GLN A 82 -14.25 22.71 -6.25
N PRO A 83 -14.36 23.87 -5.56
CA PRO A 83 -13.22 24.75 -5.33
C PRO A 83 -12.04 24.01 -4.67
N GLN A 84 -10.84 24.30 -5.15
CA GLN A 84 -9.62 23.67 -4.66
C GLN A 84 -8.64 24.75 -4.21
N GLU A 85 -8.29 24.75 -2.94
CA GLU A 85 -7.30 25.64 -2.37
C GLU A 85 -6.44 24.84 -1.39
N TYR A 86 -5.14 24.74 -1.69
CA TYR A 86 -4.20 24.05 -0.82
C TYR A 86 -2.76 24.49 -1.09
N VAL A 87 -1.92 24.33 -0.07
CA VAL A 87 -0.48 24.67 -0.13
C VAL A 87 0.36 23.57 0.49
N TYR A 88 1.51 23.34 -0.12
CA TYR A 88 2.58 22.47 0.40
C TYR A 88 3.80 23.33 0.66
N TYR A 89 4.24 23.38 1.92
CA TYR A 89 5.45 24.11 2.32
C TYR A 89 6.67 23.19 2.26
N ARG A 90 7.83 23.74 1.90
CA ARG A 90 9.09 22.99 1.86
C ARG A 90 9.47 22.42 3.24
N ALA A 91 9.18 23.17 4.31
CA ALA A 91 9.43 22.73 5.68
C ALA A 91 8.72 21.44 6.06
N ASP A 92 7.57 21.16 5.44
CA ASP A 92 6.74 19.99 5.71
C ASP A 92 7.20 18.71 4.97
N GLN A 93 8.19 18.84 4.06
CA GLN A 93 8.77 17.74 3.27
C GLN A 93 7.73 16.84 2.61
N THR A 94 6.68 17.45 2.07
CA THR A 94 5.53 16.73 1.51
C THR A 94 5.91 15.97 0.26
N ASP A 95 5.52 14.68 0.26
CA ASP A 95 5.50 13.81 -0.91
C ASP A 95 4.04 13.45 -1.18
N VAL A 96 3.49 13.98 -2.28
CA VAL A 96 2.08 13.82 -2.63
C VAL A 96 1.94 13.22 -4.01
N TYR A 97 1.11 12.20 -4.12
CA TYR A 97 0.65 11.61 -5.38
C TYR A 97 -0.75 12.10 -5.70
N TRP A 98 -1.03 12.22 -6.97
CA TRP A 98 -2.34 12.65 -7.42
C TRP A 98 -2.74 11.92 -8.71
N VAL A 99 -4.04 11.76 -8.90
CA VAL A 99 -4.65 11.26 -10.13
C VAL A 99 -5.90 12.06 -10.43
N HIS A 100 -6.07 12.41 -11.70
CA HIS A 100 -7.30 12.98 -12.24
C HIS A 100 -8.02 11.92 -13.06
N PHE A 101 -9.33 11.86 -12.92
CA PHE A 101 -10.14 10.85 -13.59
C PHE A 101 -11.56 11.34 -13.85
N THR A 102 -12.21 10.71 -14.83
CA THR A 102 -13.56 10.99 -15.28
C THR A 102 -14.25 9.69 -15.71
N GLY A 103 -15.48 9.75 -16.16
CA GLY A 103 -16.27 8.60 -16.62
C GLY A 103 -17.73 8.73 -16.28
N ASN A 104 -18.55 7.87 -16.88
CA ASN A 104 -20.02 7.89 -16.68
C ASN A 104 -20.51 7.09 -15.46
N GLU A 105 -19.62 6.32 -14.77
CA GLU A 105 -19.96 5.52 -13.57
C GLU A 105 -19.07 5.85 -12.37
N VAL A 106 -18.39 7.02 -12.35
CA VAL A 106 -17.43 7.33 -11.28
C VAL A 106 -18.09 7.37 -9.91
N GLU A 107 -19.26 7.97 -9.78
CA GLU A 107 -19.99 8.07 -8.51
C GLU A 107 -20.43 6.69 -8.00
N GLU A 108 -20.97 5.84 -8.88
CA GLU A 108 -21.35 4.47 -8.57
C GLU A 108 -20.15 3.63 -8.14
N ILE A 109 -19.02 3.79 -8.83
CA ILE A 109 -17.77 3.11 -8.50
C ILE A 109 -17.28 3.53 -7.10
N LEU A 110 -17.21 4.83 -6.81
CA LEU A 110 -16.79 5.34 -5.51
C LEU A 110 -17.74 4.87 -4.39
N LYS A 111 -19.06 4.91 -4.65
CA LYS A 111 -20.07 4.39 -3.73
C LYS A 111 -19.92 2.88 -3.48
N TYR A 112 -19.67 2.09 -4.52
CA TYR A 112 -19.42 0.65 -4.41
C TYR A 112 -18.24 0.34 -3.48
N TYR A 113 -17.18 1.16 -3.51
CA TYR A 113 -16.03 1.04 -2.62
C TYR A 113 -16.21 1.72 -1.25
N ASN A 114 -17.41 2.17 -0.89
CA ASN A 114 -17.73 2.89 0.36
C ASN A 114 -16.92 4.19 0.55
N ILE A 115 -16.49 4.81 -0.53
CA ILE A 115 -15.78 6.09 -0.50
C ILE A 115 -16.85 7.19 -0.42
N ASN A 116 -16.99 7.80 0.77
CA ASN A 116 -17.98 8.84 1.00
C ASN A 116 -17.47 10.19 0.49
N LEU A 117 -18.18 10.76 -0.47
CA LEU A 117 -17.85 12.02 -1.12
C LEU A 117 -18.22 13.26 -0.27
N GLN A 118 -18.97 13.10 0.83
CA GLN A 118 -19.29 14.20 1.76
C GLN A 118 -18.10 14.55 2.66
N ASN A 119 -17.18 13.60 2.86
CA ASN A 119 -15.94 13.83 3.60
C ASN A 119 -14.75 13.74 2.65
N ASN A 120 -14.23 14.90 2.29
CA ASN A 120 -13.13 15.02 1.33
C ASN A 120 -11.82 14.42 1.82
N ILE A 121 -11.62 14.30 3.14
CA ILE A 121 -10.37 13.82 3.76
C ILE A 121 -10.63 12.49 4.46
N LEU A 122 -9.87 11.47 4.09
CA LEU A 122 -9.97 10.13 4.67
C LEU A 122 -8.58 9.62 5.03
N TYR A 123 -8.40 9.16 6.28
CA TYR A 123 -7.19 8.47 6.69
C TYR A 123 -7.23 7.00 6.27
N ILE A 124 -6.24 6.59 5.50
CA ILE A 124 -6.12 5.22 4.95
C ILE A 124 -4.80 4.55 5.32
N GLY A 125 -3.94 5.25 6.08
CA GLY A 125 -2.60 4.79 6.43
C GLY A 125 -1.57 5.00 5.32
N THR A 126 -0.30 4.78 5.66
CA THR A 126 0.81 4.80 4.71
C THR A 126 1.12 3.37 4.27
N SER A 127 1.20 3.13 2.94
CA SER A 127 1.64 1.86 2.37
C SER A 127 2.48 2.10 1.12
N PRO A 128 3.57 1.34 0.92
CA PRO A 128 4.32 1.31 -0.33
C PRO A 128 3.45 0.94 -1.54
N ASP A 129 2.38 0.18 -1.33
CA ASP A 129 1.47 -0.26 -2.40
C ASP A 129 0.83 0.93 -3.13
N TYR A 130 0.43 1.99 -2.39
CA TYR A 130 -0.11 3.20 -3.00
C TYR A 130 0.93 3.87 -3.91
N GLN A 131 2.16 4.05 -3.40
CA GLN A 131 3.24 4.68 -4.16
C GLN A 131 3.59 3.87 -5.41
N TRP A 132 3.60 2.53 -5.30
CA TRP A 132 3.85 1.63 -6.40
C TRP A 132 2.77 1.74 -7.48
N LEU A 133 1.48 1.70 -7.11
CA LEU A 133 0.36 1.81 -8.04
C LEU A 133 0.35 3.16 -8.77
N PHE A 134 0.57 4.27 -8.06
CA PHE A 134 0.73 5.59 -8.68
C PHE A 134 1.93 5.62 -9.64
N GLY A 135 3.07 5.05 -9.25
CA GLY A 135 4.26 4.94 -10.08
C GLY A 135 3.99 4.18 -11.38
N GLN A 136 3.25 3.07 -11.30
CA GLN A 136 2.83 2.31 -12.48
C GLN A 136 1.90 3.12 -13.40
N MET A 137 0.90 3.82 -12.86
CA MET A 137 0.01 4.67 -13.66
C MET A 137 0.79 5.78 -14.38
N ILE A 138 1.74 6.43 -13.70
CA ILE A 138 2.60 7.46 -14.31
C ILE A 138 3.41 6.87 -15.46
N GLN A 139 4.04 5.71 -15.24
CA GLN A 139 4.85 5.04 -16.24
C GLN A 139 4.03 4.62 -17.46
N GLU A 140 2.84 4.07 -17.29
CA GLU A 140 1.97 3.68 -18.39
C GLU A 140 1.50 4.88 -19.22
N LEU A 141 1.13 5.99 -18.56
CA LEU A 141 0.79 7.23 -19.26
C LEU A 141 1.96 7.84 -20.03
N GLN A 142 3.20 7.67 -19.55
CA GLN A 142 4.41 8.16 -20.23
C GLN A 142 4.79 7.30 -21.43
N LEU A 143 4.61 5.98 -21.34
CA LEU A 143 5.02 5.03 -22.37
C LEU A 143 3.95 4.78 -23.42
N CYS A 144 2.67 5.02 -23.10
CA CYS A 144 1.52 4.83 -24.01
C CYS A 144 1.52 3.46 -24.71
N ARG A 145 1.86 2.38 -23.97
CA ARG A 145 1.90 1.02 -24.52
C ARG A 145 0.48 0.56 -24.92
N PRO A 146 0.33 -0.43 -25.82
CA PRO A 146 -0.99 -0.92 -26.20
C PRO A 146 -1.86 -1.24 -24.98
N ARG A 147 -3.11 -0.74 -24.94
CA ARG A 147 -4.09 -0.88 -23.83
C ARG A 147 -3.68 -0.22 -22.50
N TYR A 148 -2.78 0.77 -22.53
CA TYR A 148 -2.37 1.49 -21.33
C TYR A 148 -3.55 2.15 -20.61
N ASP A 149 -4.54 2.66 -21.35
CA ASP A 149 -5.75 3.28 -20.83
C ASP A 149 -6.61 2.32 -19.99
N GLU A 150 -6.69 1.05 -20.40
CA GLU A 150 -7.35 -0.01 -19.64
C GLU A 150 -6.55 -0.34 -18.36
N LEU A 151 -5.23 -0.53 -18.49
CA LEU A 151 -4.36 -0.88 -17.38
C LEU A 151 -4.34 0.19 -16.28
N ILE A 152 -4.23 1.47 -16.64
CA ILE A 152 -4.26 2.55 -15.64
C ILE A 152 -5.61 2.66 -14.91
N SER A 153 -6.71 2.37 -15.60
CA SER A 153 -8.05 2.32 -14.99
C SER A 153 -8.19 1.16 -14.00
N LEU A 154 -7.59 0.00 -14.30
CA LEU A 154 -7.51 -1.13 -13.38
C LEU A 154 -6.62 -0.82 -12.15
N GLN A 155 -5.52 -0.10 -12.35
CA GLN A 155 -4.65 0.34 -11.24
C GLN A 155 -5.36 1.34 -10.33
N LEU A 156 -6.13 2.28 -10.87
CA LEU A 156 -6.95 3.19 -10.07
C LEU A 156 -8.04 2.42 -9.30
N ARG A 157 -8.69 1.44 -9.92
CA ARG A 157 -9.63 0.55 -9.20
C ARG A 157 -8.94 -0.21 -8.07
N ASN A 158 -7.71 -0.65 -8.24
CA ASN A 158 -6.94 -1.29 -7.18
C ASN A 158 -6.70 -0.33 -6.00
N ILE A 159 -6.37 0.94 -6.27
CA ILE A 159 -6.30 1.98 -5.24
C ILE A 159 -7.65 2.10 -4.50
N PHE A 160 -8.79 2.12 -5.20
CA PHE A 160 -10.12 2.18 -4.56
C PHE A 160 -10.40 0.94 -3.69
N VAL A 161 -9.96 -0.26 -4.10
CA VAL A 161 -10.03 -1.48 -3.27
C VAL A 161 -9.24 -1.31 -1.98
N LEU A 162 -8.01 -0.81 -2.06
CA LEU A 162 -7.16 -0.58 -0.88
C LEU A 162 -7.77 0.47 0.06
N ILE A 163 -8.32 1.56 -0.49
CA ILE A 163 -9.06 2.58 0.27
C ILE A 163 -10.27 1.96 0.97
N SER A 164 -11.08 1.18 0.24
CA SER A 164 -12.26 0.50 0.79
C SER A 164 -11.88 -0.42 1.96
N ARG A 165 -10.81 -1.21 1.80
CA ARG A 165 -10.29 -2.05 2.89
C ARG A 165 -9.89 -1.23 4.11
N ALA A 166 -9.20 -0.10 3.91
CA ALA A 166 -8.82 0.79 5.00
C ALA A 166 -10.06 1.36 5.73
N ILE A 167 -11.08 1.82 4.98
CA ILE A 167 -12.34 2.33 5.54
C ILE A 167 -13.08 1.22 6.30
N MET A 168 -13.17 0.02 5.74
CA MET A 168 -13.85 -1.12 6.39
C MET A 168 -13.11 -1.54 7.66
N SER A 169 -11.78 -1.58 7.61
CA SER A 169 -10.94 -1.82 8.78
C SER A 169 -11.17 -0.74 9.85
N ALA A 170 -11.17 0.53 9.49
CA ALA A 170 -11.42 1.62 10.42
C ALA A 170 -12.82 1.54 11.06
N LYS A 171 -13.85 1.12 10.33
CA LYS A 171 -15.21 0.90 10.86
C LYS A 171 -15.31 -0.33 11.76
N LYS A 172 -14.60 -1.41 11.41
CA LYS A 172 -14.62 -2.67 12.16
C LYS A 172 -13.76 -2.60 13.42
N PHE A 173 -12.80 -1.72 13.48
CA PHE A 173 -11.66 -1.73 14.37
C PHE A 173 -11.22 -0.30 14.73
N SER A 174 -12.03 0.39 15.48
CA SER A 174 -11.65 1.67 16.11
C SER A 174 -10.74 1.46 17.32
N SER A 175 -9.83 0.45 17.32
CA SER A 175 -9.01 0.16 18.48
C SER A 175 -7.51 0.26 18.20
N THR A 176 -6.82 0.74 19.21
CA THR A 176 -5.35 0.69 19.38
C THR A 176 -4.76 -0.67 18.97
N SER A 177 -5.52 -1.74 19.20
CA SER A 177 -5.18 -3.15 18.97
C SER A 177 -4.72 -3.46 17.55
N GLU A 178 -5.34 -2.89 16.52
CA GLU A 178 -4.98 -3.20 15.13
C GLU A 178 -3.77 -2.47 14.64
N LYS A 179 -3.60 -1.24 15.09
CA LYS A 179 -2.37 -0.51 14.82
C LYS A 179 -1.19 -1.29 15.39
N GLU A 180 -1.35 -1.81 16.61
CA GLU A 180 -0.31 -2.61 17.26
C GLU A 180 -0.05 -3.94 16.53
N VAL A 181 -1.09 -4.63 16.06
CA VAL A 181 -0.94 -5.85 15.27
C VAL A 181 -0.31 -5.55 13.89
N ALA A 182 -0.69 -4.47 13.22
CA ALA A 182 -0.08 -4.05 11.96
C ALA A 182 1.41 -3.71 12.12
N PHE A 183 1.79 -3.00 13.20
CA PHE A 183 3.18 -2.74 13.55
C PHE A 183 3.95 -4.05 13.83
N ALA A 184 3.33 -4.99 14.56
CA ALA A 184 3.92 -6.29 14.83
C ALA A 184 4.17 -7.08 13.54
N MET A 185 3.19 -7.14 12.64
CA MET A 185 3.34 -7.80 11.34
C MET A 185 4.47 -7.20 10.51
N HIS A 186 4.59 -5.88 10.48
CA HIS A 186 5.69 -5.20 9.80
C HIS A 186 7.05 -5.55 10.44
N TYR A 187 7.14 -5.48 11.76
CA TYR A 187 8.34 -5.85 12.51
C TYR A 187 8.74 -7.31 12.27
N PHE A 188 7.81 -8.25 12.32
CA PHE A 188 8.06 -9.67 12.08
C PHE A 188 8.50 -9.96 10.64
N ARG A 189 7.91 -9.30 9.63
CA ARG A 189 8.37 -9.41 8.23
C ARG A 189 9.81 -8.93 8.04
N LYS A 190 10.20 -7.90 8.75
CA LYS A 190 11.55 -7.33 8.64
C LYS A 190 12.60 -8.16 9.38
N ASN A 191 12.21 -8.83 10.47
CA ASN A 191 13.13 -9.48 11.40
C ASN A 191 12.91 -11.00 11.52
N TYR A 192 12.11 -11.64 10.65
CA TYR A 192 11.75 -13.06 10.77
C TYR A 192 12.96 -14.00 10.84
N ASN A 193 14.10 -13.61 10.29
CA ASN A 193 15.34 -14.38 10.23
C ASN A 193 16.22 -14.22 11.47
N THR A 194 15.81 -13.45 12.45
CA THR A 194 16.48 -13.29 13.75
C THR A 194 15.70 -13.98 14.86
N GLU A 195 16.28 -14.09 16.03
CA GLU A 195 15.55 -14.51 17.22
C GLU A 195 14.56 -13.41 17.63
N ILE A 196 13.28 -13.76 17.74
CA ILE A 196 12.19 -12.85 18.12
C ILE A 196 11.53 -13.37 19.39
N SER A 197 11.68 -12.64 20.49
CA SER A 197 10.90 -12.82 21.70
C SER A 197 9.60 -12.03 21.60
N ILE A 198 8.46 -12.73 21.67
CA ILE A 198 7.13 -12.08 21.64
C ILE A 198 6.91 -11.29 22.94
N GLU A 199 7.44 -11.76 24.05
CA GLU A 199 7.38 -11.10 25.36
C GLU A 199 8.12 -9.76 25.32
N GLU A 200 9.40 -9.76 24.91
CA GLU A 200 10.18 -8.52 24.77
C GLU A 200 9.54 -7.54 23.78
N TYR A 201 8.98 -8.05 22.67
CA TYR A 201 8.27 -7.22 21.71
C TYR A 201 7.06 -6.53 22.36
N SER A 202 6.19 -7.30 23.05
CA SER A 202 5.00 -6.76 23.70
C SER A 202 5.35 -5.76 24.79
N GLU A 203 6.37 -6.05 25.62
CA GLU A 203 6.88 -5.13 26.65
C GLU A 203 7.42 -3.83 26.05
N SER A 204 8.19 -3.90 24.97
CA SER A 204 8.71 -2.69 24.27
C SER A 204 7.61 -1.78 23.75
N ARG A 205 6.40 -2.32 23.56
CA ARG A 205 5.20 -1.61 23.13
C ARG A 205 4.29 -1.19 24.29
N GLY A 206 4.65 -1.51 25.54
CA GLY A 206 3.83 -1.27 26.72
C GLY A 206 2.56 -2.12 26.76
N LEU A 207 2.58 -3.32 26.15
CA LEU A 207 1.45 -4.22 26.05
C LEU A 207 1.66 -5.44 26.96
N SER A 208 0.58 -5.98 27.55
CA SER A 208 0.67 -7.28 28.18
C SER A 208 0.82 -8.38 27.13
N ASN A 209 1.71 -9.35 27.38
CA ASN A 209 1.98 -10.45 26.44
C ASN A 209 0.73 -11.28 26.11
N CYS A 210 -0.06 -11.62 27.13
CA CYS A 210 -1.33 -12.36 26.94
C CYS A 210 -2.32 -11.60 26.08
N TRP A 211 -2.50 -10.31 26.32
CA TRP A 211 -3.39 -9.47 25.53
C TRP A 211 -2.89 -9.37 24.08
N PHE A 212 -1.60 -9.14 23.89
CA PHE A 212 -1.02 -9.03 22.54
C PHE A 212 -1.20 -10.32 21.72
N ILE A 213 -0.88 -11.50 22.31
CA ILE A 213 -1.03 -12.80 21.64
C ILE A 213 -2.51 -13.03 21.25
N GLN A 214 -3.45 -12.76 22.15
CA GLN A 214 -4.88 -12.93 21.88
C GLN A 214 -5.34 -11.98 20.78
N CYS A 215 -5.03 -10.70 20.91
CA CYS A 215 -5.37 -9.66 19.94
C CYS A 215 -4.80 -9.96 18.55
N PHE A 216 -3.52 -10.36 18.48
CA PHE A 216 -2.89 -10.75 17.23
C PHE A 216 -3.59 -11.95 16.58
N LYS A 217 -3.96 -12.95 17.37
CA LYS A 217 -4.69 -14.14 16.89
C LYS A 217 -6.09 -13.80 16.39
N ASP A 218 -6.81 -12.94 17.11
CA ASP A 218 -8.17 -12.53 16.74
C ASP A 218 -8.20 -11.75 15.42
N ILE A 219 -7.17 -10.93 15.17
CA ILE A 219 -7.05 -10.11 13.98
C ILE A 219 -6.49 -10.90 12.78
N THR A 220 -5.46 -11.74 12.98
CA THR A 220 -4.74 -12.42 11.89
C THR A 220 -5.16 -13.88 11.68
N GLY A 221 -5.95 -14.45 12.59
CA GLY A 221 -6.32 -15.86 12.59
C GLY A 221 -5.20 -16.81 13.04
N SER A 222 -4.01 -16.31 13.44
CA SER A 222 -2.88 -17.13 13.89
C SER A 222 -2.09 -16.42 15.00
N SER A 223 -1.46 -17.20 15.89
CA SER A 223 -0.60 -16.60 16.91
C SER A 223 0.63 -15.92 16.29
N PRO A 224 1.29 -14.96 16.99
CA PRO A 224 2.51 -14.31 16.52
C PRO A 224 3.59 -15.31 16.12
N LEU A 225 3.84 -16.34 16.93
CA LEU A 225 4.83 -17.40 16.65
C LEU A 225 4.47 -18.20 15.39
N GLN A 226 3.18 -18.54 15.21
CA GLN A 226 2.72 -19.22 13.99
C GLN A 226 2.87 -18.34 12.75
N TYR A 227 2.64 -17.03 12.88
CA TYR A 227 2.84 -16.07 11.81
C TYR A 227 4.31 -15.99 11.39
N ILE A 228 5.24 -15.83 12.35
CA ILE A 228 6.69 -15.83 12.09
C ILE A 228 7.13 -17.13 11.43
N LEU A 229 6.64 -18.26 11.91
CA LEU A 229 6.94 -19.56 11.33
C LEU A 229 6.49 -19.67 9.87
N LYS A 230 5.26 -19.23 9.56
CA LYS A 230 4.79 -19.20 8.16
C LYS A 230 5.69 -18.33 7.28
N LEU A 231 6.15 -17.17 7.78
CA LEU A 231 7.11 -16.33 7.06
C LEU A 231 8.42 -17.07 6.78
N ARG A 232 8.99 -17.74 7.78
CA ARG A 232 10.22 -18.51 7.63
C ARG A 232 10.10 -19.65 6.63
N ILE A 233 9.01 -20.41 6.71
CA ILE A 233 8.74 -21.52 5.77
C ILE A 233 8.55 -21.03 4.35
N SER A 234 7.76 -19.98 4.15
CA SER A 234 7.55 -19.39 2.81
C SER A 234 8.84 -18.85 2.20
N ASN A 235 9.69 -18.18 3.00
CA ASN A 235 10.98 -17.73 2.51
C ASN A 235 11.94 -18.90 2.23
N ALA A 236 11.89 -19.96 3.04
CA ALA A 236 12.67 -21.16 2.78
C ALA A 236 12.25 -21.85 1.47
N GLN A 237 10.96 -21.94 1.17
CA GLN A 237 10.47 -22.46 -0.11
C GLN A 237 11.04 -21.65 -1.27
N ASN A 238 10.96 -20.31 -1.20
CA ASN A 238 11.50 -19.44 -2.23
C ASN A 238 13.00 -19.65 -2.46
N LEU A 239 13.79 -19.79 -1.37
CA LEU A 239 15.23 -20.06 -1.47
C LEU A 239 15.52 -21.44 -2.03
N LEU A 240 14.72 -22.46 -1.69
CA LEU A 240 14.86 -23.81 -2.22
C LEU A 240 14.58 -23.88 -3.72
N GLU A 241 13.65 -23.07 -4.22
CA GLU A 241 13.25 -23.02 -5.62
C GLU A 241 14.23 -22.22 -6.50
N ASN A 242 14.79 -21.15 -5.95
CA ASN A 242 15.50 -20.14 -6.75
C ASN A 242 17.01 -20.08 -6.49
N THR A 243 17.57 -20.92 -5.61
CA THR A 243 18.99 -20.90 -5.27
C THR A 243 19.58 -22.29 -5.05
N ASP A 244 20.89 -22.40 -5.19
CA ASP A 244 21.67 -23.62 -4.93
C ASP A 244 22.21 -23.70 -3.49
N TYR A 245 21.77 -22.83 -2.57
CA TYR A 245 22.21 -22.87 -1.18
C TYR A 245 21.90 -24.22 -0.54
N THR A 246 22.81 -24.68 0.30
CA THR A 246 22.61 -25.92 1.08
C THR A 246 21.44 -25.76 2.05
N ILE A 247 20.87 -26.88 2.48
CA ILE A 247 19.77 -26.87 3.47
C ILE A 247 20.21 -26.20 4.78
N THR A 248 21.47 -26.34 5.15
CA THR A 248 22.03 -25.68 6.34
C THR A 248 22.12 -24.17 6.18
N GLU A 249 22.57 -23.68 5.02
CA GLU A 249 22.60 -22.24 4.72
C GLU A 249 21.18 -21.65 4.71
N ILE A 250 20.24 -22.31 4.06
CA ILE A 250 18.84 -21.88 4.04
C ILE A 250 18.25 -21.83 5.45
N ALA A 251 18.50 -22.87 6.27
CA ALA A 251 18.06 -22.87 7.66
C ALA A 251 18.57 -21.63 8.41
N ASN A 252 19.85 -21.32 8.28
CA ASN A 252 20.44 -20.13 8.89
C ASN A 252 19.83 -18.83 8.35
N MET A 253 19.65 -18.72 7.03
CA MET A 253 19.09 -17.53 6.39
C MET A 253 17.66 -17.23 6.82
N VAL A 254 16.88 -18.27 7.16
CA VAL A 254 15.50 -18.11 7.65
C VAL A 254 15.39 -18.13 9.18
N GLY A 255 16.53 -18.05 9.90
CA GLY A 255 16.57 -17.87 11.36
C GLY A 255 16.54 -19.16 12.17
N TYR A 256 17.10 -20.27 11.66
CA TYR A 256 17.30 -21.51 12.39
C TYR A 256 18.76 -21.89 12.43
N THR A 257 19.35 -21.93 13.62
CA THR A 257 20.74 -22.38 13.84
C THR A 257 20.92 -23.90 13.72
N ASN A 258 19.82 -24.66 13.94
CA ASN A 258 19.81 -26.13 13.82
C ASN A 258 19.04 -26.56 12.57
N SER A 259 19.77 -27.02 11.55
CA SER A 259 19.22 -27.44 10.26
C SER A 259 18.36 -28.73 10.34
N LEU A 260 18.63 -29.61 11.34
CA LEU A 260 17.80 -30.82 11.55
C LEU A 260 16.44 -30.44 12.13
N TYR A 261 16.43 -29.51 13.09
CA TYR A 261 15.16 -28.95 13.63
C TYR A 261 14.37 -28.23 12.54
N PHE A 262 15.03 -27.39 11.73
CA PHE A 262 14.42 -26.76 10.57
C PHE A 262 13.79 -27.77 9.61
N SER A 263 14.53 -28.83 9.26
CA SER A 263 14.04 -29.86 8.32
C SER A 263 12.81 -30.60 8.83
N ARG A 264 12.75 -30.92 10.13
CA ARG A 264 11.56 -31.51 10.76
C ARG A 264 10.37 -30.56 10.75
N LEU A 265 10.62 -29.29 11.01
CA LEU A 265 9.59 -28.27 11.03
C LEU A 265 9.04 -28.02 9.61
N PHE A 266 9.93 -27.90 8.63
CA PHE A 266 9.57 -27.78 7.22
C PHE A 266 8.71 -28.96 6.74
N HIS A 267 9.14 -30.18 7.05
CA HIS A 267 8.39 -31.39 6.73
C HIS A 267 6.98 -31.37 7.38
N LYS A 268 6.89 -30.96 8.64
CA LYS A 268 5.60 -30.85 9.34
C LYS A 268 4.62 -29.91 8.63
N TYR A 269 5.10 -28.81 8.04
CA TYR A 269 4.25 -27.77 7.44
C TYR A 269 3.99 -28.00 5.94
N ILE A 270 4.94 -28.58 5.22
CA ILE A 270 4.90 -28.79 3.76
C ILE A 270 4.57 -30.23 3.37
N GLY A 271 4.70 -31.18 4.29
CA GLY A 271 4.47 -32.61 4.04
C GLY A 271 5.65 -33.37 3.46
N MET A 272 6.76 -32.69 3.13
CA MET A 272 7.99 -33.29 2.60
C MET A 272 9.24 -32.59 3.13
N SER A 273 10.38 -33.26 3.09
CA SER A 273 11.65 -32.65 3.52
C SER A 273 12.10 -31.52 2.58
N PRO A 274 12.94 -30.56 3.05
CA PRO A 274 13.47 -29.50 2.17
C PRO A 274 14.22 -30.05 0.95
N LYS A 275 14.92 -31.18 1.10
CA LYS A 275 15.64 -31.84 -0.01
C LYS A 275 14.70 -32.42 -1.06
N GLU A 276 13.64 -33.10 -0.63
CA GLU A 276 12.60 -33.65 -1.51
C GLU A 276 11.85 -32.51 -2.21
N TYR A 277 11.50 -31.46 -1.47
CA TYR A 277 10.83 -30.28 -2.02
C TYR A 277 11.63 -29.64 -3.17
N ARG A 278 12.92 -29.40 -2.95
CA ARG A 278 13.82 -28.88 -4.00
C ARG A 278 13.84 -29.79 -5.23
N LYS A 279 13.97 -31.12 -5.02
CA LYS A 279 14.00 -32.08 -6.13
C LYS A 279 12.73 -32.01 -6.97
N VAL A 280 11.57 -32.02 -6.32
CA VAL A 280 10.27 -31.95 -7.00
C VAL A 280 10.15 -30.66 -7.81
N LYS A 281 10.54 -29.52 -7.23
CA LYS A 281 10.45 -28.23 -7.92
C LYS A 281 11.42 -28.10 -9.10
N LEU A 282 12.61 -28.65 -9.00
CA LEU A 282 13.55 -28.74 -10.13
C LEU A 282 13.01 -29.61 -11.27
N GLU A 283 12.36 -30.73 -10.95
CA GLU A 283 11.73 -31.61 -11.95
C GLU A 283 10.51 -30.97 -12.63
N GLU A 284 9.73 -30.17 -11.91
CA GLU A 284 8.62 -29.38 -12.46
C GLU A 284 9.12 -28.33 -13.45
N ASN A 285 10.13 -27.52 -13.07
CA ASN A 285 10.72 -26.47 -13.91
C ASN A 285 11.42 -27.00 -15.18
N LEU A 286 11.83 -28.28 -15.20
CA LEU A 286 12.42 -28.90 -16.39
C LEU A 286 11.37 -29.45 -17.39
N ARG A 287 10.09 -29.46 -17.01
CA ARG A 287 8.97 -29.93 -17.84
C ARG A 287 8.18 -28.79 -18.50
N GLU A 288 8.38 -27.56 -18.02
CA GLU A 288 7.89 -26.33 -18.66
C GLU A 288 8.90 -25.78 -19.68
#